data_2a706a24257583317630b56e084600da
#
_entry.id   2a706a24257583317630b56e084600da
#
_cell.length_a   1.000
_cell.length_b   1.000
_cell.length_c   1.000
_cell.angle_alpha   90.00
_cell.angle_beta   90.00
_cell.angle_gamma   90.00
#
_symmetry.space_group_name_H-M   'P 1'
#
loop_
_entity.id
_entity.type
_entity.pdbx_description
1 polymer ?
#
loop_
_entity_poly.entity_id
_entity_poly.type
_entity_poly.pdbx_seq_one_letter_code
_entity_poly.pdbx_strand_id
1 'polypeptide(L)'
;MPFPSDVIYRINLAWINTVDDLTEILRKHKNHKIFLDLPIRRTKPPENRYSIDNLMPIIKNFLNIRYLAVSNVNSRDDVLDIQNKLPDNITLVPKIESILGIENIKSITDSVKNKEKIIMLDHDDLYRSVEKDNEPISRFQNSINILIEFCKENGIVLLRTRGVIFSDD
;
A
#
# COMPACT_ATOMS: atom_id res chain seq x y z
N MET A 1 -21.62 -16.94 4.13
CA MET A 1 -20.63 -17.40 5.12
C MET A 1 -20.07 -16.17 5.81
N PRO A 2 -20.12 -16.04 7.16
CA PRO A 2 -19.48 -14.92 7.83
C PRO A 2 -17.96 -15.08 7.72
N PHE A 3 -17.27 -13.97 7.46
CA PHE A 3 -15.81 -13.98 7.43
C PHE A 3 -15.24 -14.17 8.84
N PRO A 4 -14.08 -14.84 8.99
CA PRO A 4 -13.39 -14.94 10.26
C PRO A 4 -13.10 -13.57 10.89
N SER A 5 -13.19 -13.46 12.21
CA SER A 5 -13.03 -12.17 12.94
C SER A 5 -11.60 -11.63 12.93
N ASP A 6 -10.61 -12.46 12.58
CA ASP A 6 -9.17 -12.15 12.51
C ASP A 6 -8.72 -11.65 11.13
N VAL A 7 -9.63 -11.64 10.15
CA VAL A 7 -9.34 -11.16 8.80
C VAL A 7 -9.17 -9.64 8.79
N ILE A 8 -8.14 -9.19 8.07
CA ILE A 8 -7.93 -7.78 7.76
C ILE A 8 -8.52 -7.50 6.38
N TYR A 9 -9.48 -6.57 6.32
CA TYR A 9 -10.11 -6.18 5.06
C TYR A 9 -9.28 -5.11 4.36
N ARG A 10 -8.80 -5.41 3.16
CA ARG A 10 -8.18 -4.40 2.29
C ARG A 10 -9.27 -3.74 1.44
N ILE A 11 -9.32 -2.42 1.49
CA ILE A 11 -10.18 -1.57 0.68
C ILE A 11 -9.29 -0.74 -0.23
N ASN A 12 -9.31 -1.02 -1.53
CA ASN A 12 -8.62 -0.20 -2.52
C ASN A 12 -9.51 1.00 -2.88
N LEU A 13 -9.07 2.19 -2.51
CA LEU A 13 -9.83 3.42 -2.63
C LEU A 13 -10.11 3.84 -4.09
N ALA A 14 -9.34 3.34 -5.07
CA ALA A 14 -9.67 3.58 -6.47
C ALA A 14 -11.04 3.03 -6.88
N TRP A 15 -11.55 1.99 -6.19
CA TRP A 15 -12.83 1.36 -6.46
C TRP A 15 -14.00 1.93 -5.66
N ILE A 16 -13.74 2.93 -4.81
CA ILE A 16 -14.75 3.57 -3.97
C ILE A 16 -15.06 4.95 -4.54
N ASN A 17 -16.27 5.15 -4.98
CA ASN A 17 -16.64 6.36 -5.73
C ASN A 17 -16.86 7.58 -4.84
N THR A 18 -17.40 7.40 -3.65
CA THR A 18 -17.78 8.49 -2.75
C THR A 18 -17.31 8.24 -1.31
N VAL A 19 -17.22 9.30 -0.54
CA VAL A 19 -16.95 9.23 0.91
C VAL A 19 -18.08 8.51 1.63
N ASP A 20 -19.32 8.66 1.16
CA ASP A 20 -20.48 7.99 1.76
C ASP A 20 -20.41 6.48 1.56
N ASP A 21 -20.05 6.01 0.35
CA ASP A 21 -19.82 4.59 0.09
C ASP A 21 -18.72 4.01 1.00
N LEU A 22 -17.61 4.74 1.14
CA LEU A 22 -16.53 4.33 2.05
C LEU A 22 -17.02 4.23 3.49
N THR A 23 -17.76 5.23 3.94
CA THR A 23 -18.30 5.30 5.30
C THR A 23 -19.28 4.15 5.58
N GLU A 24 -20.12 3.80 4.62
CA GLU A 24 -21.04 2.67 4.72
C GLU A 24 -20.28 1.34 4.86
N ILE A 25 -19.27 1.12 4.02
CA ILE A 25 -18.41 -0.08 4.09
C ILE A 25 -17.72 -0.16 5.46
N LEU A 26 -17.15 0.95 5.94
CA LEU A 26 -16.47 0.99 7.23
C LEU A 26 -17.40 0.66 8.41
N ARG A 27 -18.65 1.17 8.38
CA ARG A 27 -19.68 0.85 9.40
C ARG A 27 -20.09 -0.62 9.35
N LYS A 28 -20.28 -1.17 8.17
CA LYS A 28 -20.62 -2.59 7.96
C LYS A 28 -19.53 -3.52 8.51
N HIS A 29 -18.28 -3.11 8.42
CA HIS A 29 -17.12 -3.89 8.86
C HIS A 29 -16.48 -3.37 10.16
N LYS A 30 -17.26 -2.72 11.04
CA LYS A 30 -16.76 -2.12 12.29
C LYS A 30 -16.01 -3.07 13.22
N ASN A 31 -16.29 -4.37 13.14
CA ASN A 31 -15.66 -5.40 13.96
C ASN A 31 -14.39 -6.00 13.33
N HIS A 32 -14.01 -5.56 12.14
CA HIS A 32 -12.82 -6.04 11.43
C HIS A 32 -11.77 -4.95 11.38
N LYS A 33 -10.49 -5.34 11.37
CA LYS A 33 -9.39 -4.42 11.06
C LYS A 33 -9.44 -4.07 9.59
N ILE A 34 -9.30 -2.79 9.29
CA ILE A 34 -9.32 -2.27 7.92
C ILE A 34 -7.92 -1.85 7.49
N PHE A 35 -7.58 -2.23 6.28
CA PHE A 35 -6.40 -1.82 5.53
C PHE A 35 -6.87 -0.96 4.36
N LEU A 36 -6.68 0.36 4.43
CA LEU A 36 -6.95 1.26 3.32
C LEU A 36 -5.77 1.27 2.35
N ASP A 37 -6.05 1.18 1.07
CA ASP A 37 -5.05 1.29 0.01
C ASP A 37 -5.32 2.55 -0.80
N LEU A 38 -4.45 3.57 -0.61
CA LEU A 38 -4.53 4.88 -1.25
C LEU A 38 -3.64 4.91 -2.50
N PRO A 39 -4.20 4.81 -3.70
CA PRO A 39 -3.46 4.74 -4.95
C PRO A 39 -3.08 6.15 -5.45
N ILE A 40 -2.12 6.78 -4.78
CA ILE A 40 -1.57 8.08 -5.18
C ILE A 40 -0.86 7.95 -6.53
N ARG A 41 -0.98 8.99 -7.37
CA ARG A 41 -0.37 9.06 -8.71
C ARG A 41 -0.77 7.89 -9.63
N ARG A 42 -1.97 7.34 -9.41
CA ARG A 42 -2.49 6.26 -10.25
C ARG A 42 -2.74 6.77 -11.67
N THR A 43 -2.22 6.02 -12.67
CA THR A 43 -2.33 6.37 -14.11
C THR A 43 -3.30 5.47 -14.88
N LYS A 44 -3.84 4.42 -14.22
CA LYS A 44 -4.76 3.45 -14.83
C LYS A 44 -6.17 3.57 -14.24
N PRO A 45 -7.23 3.28 -15.01
CA PRO A 45 -8.60 3.25 -14.49
C PRO A 45 -8.78 2.19 -13.38
N PRO A 46 -9.71 2.39 -12.45
CA PRO A 46 -10.41 3.65 -12.16
C PRO A 46 -9.47 4.69 -11.54
N GLU A 47 -9.79 5.99 -11.73
CA GLU A 47 -9.00 7.07 -11.15
C GLU A 47 -9.16 7.14 -9.64
N ASN A 48 -8.08 7.54 -8.95
CA ASN A 48 -8.15 7.82 -7.52
C ASN A 48 -8.78 9.19 -7.27
N ARG A 49 -9.78 9.22 -6.38
CA ARG A 49 -10.50 10.44 -5.96
C ARG A 49 -10.13 10.91 -4.56
N TYR A 50 -9.26 10.18 -3.88
CA TYR A 50 -8.90 10.44 -2.49
C TYR A 50 -7.51 11.05 -2.39
N SER A 51 -7.39 12.04 -1.51
CA SER A 51 -6.11 12.55 -1.00
C SER A 51 -5.94 12.18 0.46
N ILE A 52 -4.74 12.30 0.98
CA ILE A 52 -4.52 12.09 2.41
C ILE A 52 -5.36 13.06 3.25
N ASP A 53 -5.50 14.31 2.80
CA ASP A 53 -6.20 15.34 3.56
C ASP A 53 -7.70 15.08 3.66
N ASN A 54 -8.35 14.59 2.59
CA ASN A 54 -9.77 14.25 2.65
C ASN A 54 -10.06 12.90 3.33
N LEU A 55 -9.06 12.03 3.49
CA LEU A 55 -9.16 10.80 4.27
C LEU A 55 -8.97 11.01 5.78
N MET A 56 -8.26 12.05 6.20
CA MET A 56 -7.96 12.27 7.62
C MET A 56 -9.19 12.31 8.54
N PRO A 57 -10.30 13.01 8.20
CA PRO A 57 -11.51 12.97 9.02
C PRO A 57 -12.08 11.54 9.17
N ILE A 58 -12.02 10.75 8.10
CA ILE A 58 -12.51 9.37 8.09
C ILE A 58 -11.62 8.50 8.98
N ILE A 59 -10.30 8.57 8.80
CA ILE A 59 -9.33 7.81 9.59
C ILE A 59 -9.48 8.09 11.09
N LYS A 60 -9.70 9.35 11.47
CA LYS A 60 -9.89 9.74 12.87
C LYS A 60 -11.20 9.23 13.47
N ASN A 61 -12.26 9.12 12.65
CA ASN A 61 -13.58 8.71 13.11
C ASN A 61 -13.78 7.18 13.16
N PHE A 62 -12.98 6.41 12.42
CA PHE A 62 -13.11 4.96 12.32
C PHE A 62 -11.89 4.25 12.93
N LEU A 63 -11.98 3.91 14.20
CA LEU A 63 -10.88 3.28 14.98
C LEU A 63 -10.50 1.87 14.51
N ASN A 64 -11.33 1.24 13.70
CA ASN A 64 -11.03 -0.05 13.08
C ASN A 64 -10.11 0.05 11.86
N ILE A 65 -9.86 1.24 11.33
CA ILE A 65 -8.79 1.48 10.36
C ILE A 65 -7.45 1.36 11.11
N ARG A 66 -6.60 0.44 10.69
CA ARG A 66 -5.31 0.15 11.33
C ARG A 66 -4.13 0.35 10.41
N TYR A 67 -4.34 0.26 9.10
CA TYR A 67 -3.29 0.33 8.10
C TYR A 67 -3.68 1.30 6.98
N LEU A 68 -2.72 2.07 6.52
CA LEU A 68 -2.82 2.88 5.31
C LEU A 68 -1.66 2.54 4.38
N ALA A 69 -1.96 1.85 3.28
CA ALA A 69 -1.00 1.67 2.20
C ALA A 69 -1.05 2.86 1.24
N VAL A 70 0.11 3.25 0.74
CA VAL A 70 0.27 4.36 -0.20
C VAL A 70 1.10 3.92 -1.39
N SER A 71 0.53 4.08 -2.58
CA SER A 71 1.17 3.71 -3.85
C SER A 71 2.29 4.65 -4.26
N ASN A 72 3.18 4.17 -5.12
CA ASN A 72 4.21 4.95 -5.80
C ASN A 72 5.14 5.70 -4.83
N VAL A 73 5.51 5.07 -3.71
CA VAL A 73 6.51 5.62 -2.79
C VAL A 73 7.89 5.40 -3.37
N ASN A 74 8.56 6.49 -3.72
CA ASN A 74 9.86 6.49 -4.37
C ASN A 74 10.98 7.12 -3.52
N SER A 75 10.62 7.84 -2.47
CA SER A 75 11.56 8.58 -1.65
C SER A 75 11.16 8.63 -0.18
N ARG A 76 12.12 9.04 0.64
CA ARG A 76 11.89 9.41 2.04
C ARG A 76 10.81 10.47 2.20
N ASP A 77 10.82 11.48 1.34
CA ASP A 77 9.90 12.62 1.45
C ASP A 77 8.46 12.20 1.20
N ASP A 78 8.22 11.26 0.27
CA ASP A 78 6.88 10.68 0.06
C ASP A 78 6.33 10.03 1.34
N VAL A 79 7.20 9.42 2.15
CA VAL A 79 6.82 8.84 3.46
C VAL A 79 6.52 9.93 4.47
N LEU A 80 7.41 10.92 4.61
CA LEU A 80 7.30 11.97 5.61
C LEU A 80 6.07 12.85 5.42
N ASP A 81 5.71 13.18 4.19
CA ASP A 81 4.53 13.97 3.83
C ASP A 81 3.23 13.34 4.36
N ILE A 82 3.19 12.01 4.41
CA ILE A 82 2.02 11.27 4.89
C ILE A 82 2.13 10.96 6.37
N GLN A 83 3.28 10.46 6.81
CA GLN A 83 3.50 10.04 8.19
C GLN A 83 3.25 11.17 9.19
N ASN A 84 3.60 12.41 8.84
CA ASN A 84 3.39 13.57 9.71
C ASN A 84 1.91 13.96 9.89
N LYS A 85 1.01 13.47 9.04
CA LYS A 85 -0.44 13.70 9.10
C LYS A 85 -1.18 12.57 9.81
N LEU A 86 -0.60 11.36 9.83
CA LEU A 86 -1.27 10.17 10.35
C LEU A 86 -1.31 10.14 11.89
N PRO A 87 -2.41 9.69 12.49
CA PRO A 87 -2.47 9.34 13.91
C PRO A 87 -1.52 8.17 14.23
N ASP A 88 -0.99 8.14 15.46
CA ASP A 88 -0.02 7.12 15.90
C ASP A 88 -0.55 5.68 15.87
N ASN A 89 -1.87 5.50 15.94
CA ASN A 89 -2.51 4.19 15.86
C ASN A 89 -2.66 3.62 14.46
N ILE A 90 -2.25 4.35 13.43
CA ILE A 90 -2.27 3.92 12.02
C ILE A 90 -0.88 3.49 11.59
N THR A 91 -0.75 2.28 11.08
CA THR A 91 0.48 1.80 10.46
C THR A 91 0.53 2.23 9.01
N LEU A 92 1.52 3.06 8.65
CA LEU A 92 1.80 3.41 7.26
C LEU A 92 2.49 2.22 6.56
N VAL A 93 2.00 1.87 5.39
CA VAL A 93 2.54 0.79 4.54
C VAL A 93 2.96 1.36 3.19
N PRO A 94 4.23 1.73 3.00
CA PRO A 94 4.73 2.17 1.70
C PRO A 94 4.60 1.05 0.66
N LYS A 95 4.05 1.37 -0.51
CA LYS A 95 4.02 0.44 -1.65
C LYS A 95 5.17 0.76 -2.59
N ILE A 96 6.00 -0.24 -2.79
CA ILE A 96 7.19 -0.17 -3.65
C ILE A 96 6.82 -0.77 -4.99
N GLU A 97 6.75 0.10 -6.00
CA GLU A 97 6.16 -0.19 -7.31
C GLU A 97 7.06 0.27 -8.47
N SER A 98 8.31 0.65 -8.16
CA SER A 98 9.28 1.15 -9.14
C SER A 98 10.72 0.79 -8.77
N ILE A 99 11.61 0.84 -9.77
CA ILE A 99 13.06 0.67 -9.55
C ILE A 99 13.58 1.73 -8.58
N LEU A 100 13.18 2.98 -8.75
CA LEU A 100 13.59 4.08 -7.88
C LEU A 100 13.18 3.84 -6.41
N GLY A 101 11.97 3.31 -6.17
CA GLY A 101 11.52 2.93 -4.84
C GLY A 101 12.38 1.83 -4.22
N ILE A 102 12.84 0.87 -5.01
CA ILE A 102 13.74 -0.19 -4.55
C ILE A 102 15.14 0.36 -4.24
N GLU A 103 15.69 1.22 -5.08
CA GLU A 103 16.98 1.86 -4.85
C GLU A 103 16.99 2.72 -3.57
N ASN A 104 15.85 3.33 -3.24
CA ASN A 104 15.66 4.16 -2.05
C ASN A 104 15.08 3.41 -0.85
N ILE A 105 14.95 2.08 -0.90
CA ILE A 105 14.22 1.28 0.10
C ILE A 105 14.68 1.53 1.53
N LYS A 106 16.00 1.67 1.74
CA LYS A 106 16.55 1.94 3.06
C LYS A 106 16.05 3.28 3.61
N SER A 107 16.15 4.37 2.84
CA SER A 107 15.72 5.70 3.27
C SER A 107 14.21 5.79 3.48
N ILE A 108 13.43 5.07 2.66
CA ILE A 108 11.98 4.93 2.80
C ILE A 108 11.63 4.26 4.13
N THR A 109 12.21 3.09 4.40
CA THR A 109 11.90 2.31 5.60
C THR A 109 12.42 2.96 6.88
N ASP A 110 13.56 3.64 6.83
CA ASP A 110 14.09 4.40 7.98
C ASP A 110 13.18 5.57 8.38
N SER A 111 12.39 6.08 7.44
CA SER A 111 11.45 7.20 7.68
C SER A 111 10.10 6.76 8.23
N VAL A 112 9.76 5.48 8.16
CA VAL A 112 8.53 4.94 8.76
C VAL A 112 8.68 4.89 10.27
N LYS A 113 7.81 5.63 10.99
CA LYS A 113 7.85 5.76 12.46
C LYS A 113 7.27 4.56 13.21
N ASN A 114 6.51 3.70 12.54
CA ASN A 114 5.87 2.56 13.18
C ASN A 114 6.91 1.58 13.74
N LYS A 115 6.61 1.00 14.92
CA LYS A 115 7.48 0.00 15.56
C LYS A 115 7.64 -1.24 14.69
N GLU A 116 6.55 -1.74 14.14
CA GLU A 116 6.56 -2.79 13.13
C GLU A 116 6.57 -2.14 11.74
N LYS A 117 7.64 -2.39 11.00
CA LYS A 117 7.76 -1.87 9.63
C LYS A 117 7.17 -2.87 8.65
N ILE A 118 6.25 -2.39 7.86
CA ILE A 118 5.56 -3.17 6.83
C ILE A 118 5.69 -2.40 5.52
N ILE A 119 6.07 -3.09 4.46
CA ILE A 119 6.03 -2.56 3.10
C ILE A 119 5.24 -3.50 2.21
N MET A 120 4.79 -3.01 1.06
CA MET A 120 4.03 -3.80 0.11
C MET A 120 4.65 -3.72 -1.27
N LEU A 121 4.77 -4.87 -1.94
CA LEU A 121 5.18 -4.97 -3.34
C LEU A 121 3.95 -5.27 -4.20
N ASP A 122 3.69 -4.41 -5.18
CA ASP A 122 2.78 -4.70 -6.28
C ASP A 122 3.60 -5.15 -7.51
N HIS A 123 3.49 -6.45 -7.85
CA HIS A 123 4.29 -7.03 -8.92
C HIS A 123 3.94 -6.47 -10.29
N ASP A 124 2.64 -6.23 -10.54
CA ASP A 124 2.17 -5.76 -11.84
C ASP A 124 2.62 -4.31 -12.08
N ASP A 125 2.55 -3.48 -11.05
CA ASP A 125 2.95 -2.08 -11.16
C ASP A 125 4.48 -1.94 -11.22
N LEU A 126 5.25 -2.78 -10.51
CA LEU A 126 6.70 -2.85 -10.66
C LEU A 126 7.10 -3.32 -12.07
N TYR A 127 6.44 -4.37 -12.58
CA TYR A 127 6.73 -4.86 -13.94
C TYR A 127 6.51 -3.76 -14.99
N ARG A 128 5.40 -3.03 -14.90
CA ARG A 128 5.09 -1.90 -15.78
C ARG A 128 6.10 -0.76 -15.67
N SER A 129 6.63 -0.51 -14.47
CA SER A 129 7.70 0.47 -14.28
C SER A 129 8.96 0.05 -15.05
N VAL A 130 9.36 -1.22 -14.93
CA VAL A 130 10.51 -1.78 -15.67
C VAL A 130 10.32 -1.67 -17.18
N GLU A 131 9.12 -2.02 -17.70
CA GLU A 131 8.80 -1.88 -19.14
C GLU A 131 8.86 -0.42 -19.61
N LYS A 132 8.26 0.48 -18.84
CA LYS A 132 8.23 1.91 -19.18
C LYS A 132 9.62 2.53 -19.26
N ASP A 133 10.52 2.09 -18.38
CA ASP A 133 11.90 2.58 -18.33
C ASP A 133 12.82 1.86 -19.34
N ASN A 134 12.25 0.98 -20.19
CA ASN A 134 12.95 0.13 -21.17
C ASN A 134 14.08 -0.71 -20.55
N GLU A 135 13.92 -1.11 -19.30
CA GLU A 135 14.85 -1.97 -18.59
C GLU A 135 14.65 -3.44 -18.99
N PRO A 136 15.70 -4.27 -18.97
CA PRO A 136 15.58 -5.68 -19.30
C PRO A 136 14.75 -6.43 -18.25
N ILE A 137 14.02 -7.48 -18.67
CA ILE A 137 13.16 -8.29 -17.78
C ILE A 137 13.93 -8.87 -16.57
N SER A 138 15.24 -9.12 -16.72
CA SER A 138 16.10 -9.55 -15.61
C SER A 138 16.16 -8.52 -14.47
N ARG A 139 15.99 -7.23 -14.79
CA ARG A 139 15.93 -6.16 -13.78
C ARG A 139 14.73 -6.32 -12.86
N PHE A 140 13.58 -6.71 -13.40
CA PHE A 140 12.38 -6.99 -12.61
C PHE A 140 12.63 -8.10 -11.57
N GLN A 141 13.17 -9.25 -12.01
CA GLN A 141 13.45 -10.36 -11.10
C GLN A 141 14.50 -10.00 -10.04
N ASN A 142 15.57 -9.31 -10.46
CA ASN A 142 16.61 -8.86 -9.54
C ASN A 142 16.06 -7.87 -8.49
N SER A 143 15.18 -6.97 -8.90
CA SER A 143 14.54 -6.00 -8.03
C SER A 143 13.68 -6.66 -6.95
N ILE A 144 12.93 -7.71 -7.31
CA ILE A 144 12.17 -8.50 -6.35
C ILE A 144 13.09 -9.18 -5.34
N ASN A 145 14.19 -9.78 -5.80
CA ASN A 145 15.14 -10.47 -4.94
C ASN A 145 15.81 -9.49 -3.96
N ILE A 146 16.28 -8.33 -4.44
CA ILE A 146 16.85 -7.27 -3.59
C ILE A 146 15.85 -6.87 -2.50
N LEU A 147 14.59 -6.66 -2.85
CA LEU A 147 13.57 -6.26 -1.88
C LEU A 147 13.31 -7.35 -0.84
N ILE A 148 13.23 -8.61 -1.25
CA ILE A 148 13.02 -9.74 -0.35
C ILE A 148 14.19 -9.87 0.63
N GLU A 149 15.44 -9.83 0.14
CA GLU A 149 16.64 -9.93 0.96
C GLU A 149 16.74 -8.77 1.95
N PHE A 150 16.55 -7.53 1.47
CA PHE A 150 16.53 -6.36 2.32
C PHE A 150 15.50 -6.47 3.45
N CYS A 151 14.28 -6.88 3.15
CA CYS A 151 13.23 -7.03 4.16
C CYS A 151 13.59 -8.11 5.20
N LYS A 152 14.12 -9.24 4.74
CA LYS A 152 14.54 -10.34 5.61
C LYS A 152 15.67 -9.92 6.57
N GLU A 153 16.67 -9.23 6.06
CA GLU A 153 17.84 -8.78 6.85
C GLU A 153 17.46 -7.71 7.88
N ASN A 154 16.46 -6.88 7.58
CA ASN A 154 16.05 -5.76 8.44
C ASN A 154 14.78 -6.05 9.28
N GLY A 155 14.28 -7.28 9.27
CA GLY A 155 13.09 -7.66 10.05
C GLY A 155 11.81 -6.91 9.61
N ILE A 156 11.70 -6.58 8.31
CA ILE A 156 10.58 -5.84 7.74
C ILE A 156 9.57 -6.83 7.15
N VAL A 157 8.30 -6.64 7.43
CA VAL A 157 7.23 -7.46 6.84
C VAL A 157 7.00 -7.03 5.40
N LEU A 158 7.18 -7.96 4.46
CA LEU A 158 6.91 -7.73 3.04
C LEU A 158 5.56 -8.33 2.65
N LEU A 159 4.57 -7.48 2.40
CA LEU A 159 3.30 -7.88 1.79
C LEU A 159 3.48 -7.93 0.26
N ARG A 160 2.93 -8.97 -0.35
CA ARG A 160 3.00 -9.15 -1.80
C ARG A 160 1.59 -9.32 -2.36
N THR A 161 1.25 -8.53 -3.39
CA THR A 161 0.04 -8.78 -4.17
C THR A 161 0.29 -10.02 -5.03
N ARG A 162 -0.61 -11.01 -4.93
CA ARG A 162 -0.64 -12.12 -5.88
C ARG A 162 -1.83 -11.87 -6.80
N GLY A 163 -1.58 -11.81 -8.09
CA GLY A 163 -2.64 -11.87 -9.08
C GLY A 163 -3.38 -13.23 -8.96
N VAL A 164 -4.70 -13.21 -9.03
CA VAL A 164 -5.48 -14.44 -9.22
C VAL A 164 -5.45 -14.70 -10.72
N ILE A 165 -4.75 -15.75 -11.13
CA ILE A 165 -4.81 -16.25 -12.50
C ILE A 165 -6.04 -17.15 -12.55
N PHE A 166 -7.06 -16.73 -13.28
CA PHE A 166 -8.14 -17.62 -13.68
C PHE A 166 -7.62 -18.37 -14.91
N SER A 167 -7.40 -19.68 -14.78
CA SER A 167 -7.22 -20.52 -15.96
C SER A 167 -8.60 -20.79 -16.54
N ASP A 168 -8.74 -20.63 -17.84
CA ASP A 168 -9.95 -21.00 -18.60
C ASP A 168 -9.94 -22.51 -18.93
N ASP A 169 -9.59 -23.37 -17.96
CA ASP A 169 -9.65 -24.84 -18.10
C ASP A 169 -11.01 -25.38 -17.61
#